data_fbc818cbfa145e37e39af88bbb92ca97
#
_entry.id   fbc818cbfa145e37e39af88bbb92ca97
#
_cell.length_a   1.000
_cell.length_b   1.000
_cell.length_c   1.000
_cell.angle_alpha   90.00
_cell.angle_beta   90.00
_cell.angle_gamma   90.00
#
_symmetry.space_group_name_H-M   'P 1'
#
loop_
_entity.id
_entity.type
_entity.pdbx_description
1 polymer ?
#
loop_
_entity_poly.entity_id
_entity_poly.type
_entity_poly.pdbx_seq_one_letter_code
_entity_poly.pdbx_strand_id
1 'polypeptide(L)'
;MNKSLAIITAFLACFLLCCCQGKEGKRYVIGVSQCSEDIWRDKLNEELKTATFPEDEVSLQFASADDNDTLQIRQIEQFIKEGVDLLVISPNQAHAITPVVNKAMRKGIPVILFDRRTDGAYTAFIGADNEEIGRQMGDFVARQTGHRGSVVEIMGLKGSSPAADRHRGFMQSIGKYSGIKLVSLQGDWTKASGKRAILDLKRRQGAAFCATIDYVFAQNDRMAMGALEAGVLGKHTKLCGVDALPGPEGGMRLVADSVLSASYIYPTRGDLVLKLALSILKHRPYSKENLLQSALVTPDKAPLMRMQADEMNMQQQRIQDLHKKLDLFFVRYHHQKVYLLFTVIILILLVGIFIYVYRMAVYRHRMTEKAITEKLQHYMQLNEQRNRMERLAQLPAAESADNVLDADTKFMNRIFDCIIKNLSDPAFSVELLAAQLGMSRVQLYRKVKTITDSSPVEIIRITRLQQADRLLRRGGMNVSEVSYEVGFSSPSYFSKCYKEHFGHQPTASGTHAE
;
A
#
# COMPACT_ATOMS: atom_id res chain seq x y z
N MET A 1 5.00 7.20 37.66
CA MET A 1 4.10 6.53 36.70
C MET A 1 4.08 7.22 35.33
N ASN A 2 4.18 8.52 35.21
CA ASN A 2 4.15 9.25 33.93
C ASN A 2 5.41 9.08 33.04
N LYS A 3 6.59 8.82 33.61
CA LYS A 3 7.83 8.68 32.82
C LYS A 3 7.90 7.38 32.02
N SER A 4 7.43 6.25 32.58
CA SER A 4 7.44 4.96 31.87
C SER A 4 6.40 4.91 30.73
N LEU A 5 5.25 5.54 30.89
CA LEU A 5 4.22 5.64 29.85
C LEU A 5 4.69 6.55 28.69
N ALA A 6 5.36 7.65 29.02
CA ALA A 6 5.94 8.56 28.03
C ALA A 6 7.06 7.89 27.20
N ILE A 7 7.88 7.04 27.82
CA ILE A 7 8.94 6.29 27.13
C ILE A 7 8.32 5.24 26.19
N ILE A 8 7.28 4.53 26.61
CA ILE A 8 6.59 3.52 25.77
C ILE A 8 5.90 4.20 24.58
N THR A 9 5.23 5.34 24.81
CA THR A 9 4.61 6.09 23.70
C THR A 9 5.63 6.70 22.75
N ALA A 10 6.77 7.17 23.22
CA ALA A 10 7.86 7.67 22.39
C ALA A 10 8.52 6.53 21.58
N PHE A 11 8.72 5.35 22.17
CA PHE A 11 9.23 4.16 21.45
C PHE A 11 8.23 3.67 20.40
N LEU A 12 6.94 3.66 20.68
CA LEU A 12 5.88 3.28 19.71
C LEU A 12 5.80 4.29 18.55
N ALA A 13 5.90 5.58 18.86
CA ALA A 13 5.94 6.64 17.85
C ALA A 13 7.20 6.56 16.95
N CYS A 14 8.38 6.31 17.53
CA CYS A 14 9.61 6.08 16.77
C CYS A 14 9.53 4.81 15.91
N PHE A 15 8.96 3.71 16.42
CA PHE A 15 8.78 2.48 15.65
C PHE A 15 7.80 2.67 14.48
N LEU A 16 6.72 3.43 14.69
CA LEU A 16 5.76 3.80 13.64
C LEU A 16 6.41 4.69 12.56
N LEU A 17 7.26 5.61 12.94
CA LEU A 17 7.99 6.49 12.01
C LEU A 17 9.09 5.74 11.23
N CYS A 18 9.77 4.78 11.84
CA CYS A 18 10.78 3.94 11.16
C CYS A 18 10.17 2.94 10.16
N CYS A 19 8.93 2.48 10.36
CA CYS A 19 8.27 1.57 9.41
C CYS A 19 7.78 2.26 8.13
N CYS A 20 7.74 3.61 8.07
CA CYS A 20 7.28 4.38 6.91
C CYS A 20 8.42 4.93 6.03
N GLN A 21 9.69 4.75 6.39
CA GLN A 21 10.81 5.10 5.52
C GLN A 21 11.12 3.97 4.55
N GLY A 22 10.24 3.76 3.55
CA GLY A 22 10.69 3.24 2.27
C GLY A 22 11.74 4.21 1.72
N LYS A 23 12.89 3.72 1.25
CA LYS A 23 13.84 4.55 0.50
C LYS A 23 13.09 5.13 -0.70
N GLU A 24 12.66 6.39 -0.63
CA GLU A 24 12.31 7.16 -1.82
C GLU A 24 13.62 7.39 -2.61
N GLY A 25 13.97 6.43 -3.45
CA GLY A 25 14.91 6.65 -4.53
C GLY A 25 14.38 7.76 -5.43
N LYS A 26 15.24 8.58 -6.01
CA LYS A 26 14.84 9.60 -6.99
C LYS A 26 14.04 8.94 -8.10
N ARG A 27 12.76 9.29 -8.25
CA ARG A 27 11.89 8.76 -9.28
C ARG A 27 12.03 9.62 -10.53
N TYR A 28 12.51 9.01 -11.63
CA TYR A 28 12.62 9.68 -12.92
C TYR A 28 11.23 9.83 -13.55
N VAL A 29 10.92 11.01 -14.05
CA VAL A 29 9.70 11.31 -14.80
C VAL A 29 10.04 11.42 -16.28
N ILE A 30 9.47 10.54 -17.10
CA ILE A 30 9.66 10.53 -18.56
C ILE A 30 8.37 10.99 -19.23
N GLY A 31 8.43 12.09 -19.95
CA GLY A 31 7.32 12.57 -20.79
C GLY A 31 7.35 11.86 -22.16
N VAL A 32 6.23 11.24 -22.52
CA VAL A 32 6.05 10.53 -23.81
C VAL A 32 5.04 11.30 -24.65
N SER A 33 5.51 11.95 -25.73
CA SER A 33 4.68 12.71 -26.65
C SER A 33 4.47 11.94 -27.96
N GLN A 34 3.24 11.48 -28.17
CA GLN A 34 2.80 10.80 -29.40
C GLN A 34 2.16 11.78 -30.36
N CYS A 35 2.41 11.61 -31.68
CA CYS A 35 1.81 12.46 -32.70
C CYS A 35 0.33 12.13 -32.97
N SER A 36 -0.10 10.87 -32.76
CA SER A 36 -1.45 10.40 -33.05
C SER A 36 -1.85 9.27 -32.10
N GLU A 37 -3.11 8.87 -32.16
CA GLU A 37 -3.65 7.66 -31.54
C GLU A 37 -3.94 6.62 -32.61
N ASP A 38 -3.30 5.46 -32.51
CA ASP A 38 -3.56 4.34 -33.37
C ASP A 38 -3.04 3.04 -32.74
N ILE A 39 -3.45 1.89 -33.32
CA ILE A 39 -3.13 0.55 -32.81
C ILE A 39 -1.62 0.29 -32.69
N TRP A 40 -0.78 0.93 -33.54
CA TRP A 40 0.66 0.80 -33.47
C TRP A 40 1.23 1.55 -32.26
N ARG A 41 0.69 2.76 -31.98
CA ARG A 41 1.10 3.58 -30.83
C ARG A 41 0.56 3.04 -29.52
N ASP A 42 -0.64 2.47 -29.53
CA ASP A 42 -1.20 1.78 -28.36
C ASP A 42 -0.29 0.62 -27.94
N LYS A 43 0.16 -0.17 -28.93
CA LYS A 43 1.11 -1.26 -28.67
C LYS A 43 2.42 -0.75 -28.07
N LEU A 44 2.99 0.33 -28.60
CA LEU A 44 4.19 0.96 -28.04
C LEU A 44 3.97 1.42 -26.59
N ASN A 45 2.84 2.10 -26.33
CA ASN A 45 2.52 2.59 -25.00
C ASN A 45 2.37 1.45 -23.99
N GLU A 46 1.77 0.32 -24.40
CA GLU A 46 1.66 -0.88 -23.58
C GLU A 46 3.03 -1.52 -23.32
N GLU A 47 3.88 -1.62 -24.33
CA GLU A 47 5.24 -2.13 -24.16
C GLU A 47 6.07 -1.25 -23.22
N LEU A 48 5.97 0.08 -23.33
CA LEU A 48 6.60 1.03 -22.42
C LEU A 48 6.10 0.83 -20.98
N LYS A 49 4.78 0.76 -20.77
CA LYS A 49 4.17 0.53 -19.44
C LYS A 49 4.64 -0.81 -18.85
N THR A 50 4.63 -1.87 -19.65
CA THR A 50 5.06 -3.20 -19.18
C THR A 50 6.54 -3.20 -18.81
N ALA A 51 7.37 -2.49 -19.57
CA ALA A 51 8.81 -2.39 -19.30
C ALA A 51 9.13 -1.63 -18.00
N THR A 52 8.21 -0.79 -17.49
CA THR A 52 8.41 -0.12 -16.19
C THR A 52 8.10 -1.00 -14.98
N PHE A 53 7.48 -2.16 -15.14
CA PHE A 53 7.11 -3.02 -14.00
C PHE A 53 8.28 -3.43 -13.08
N PRO A 54 9.48 -3.74 -13.59
CA PRO A 54 10.64 -4.01 -12.74
C PRO A 54 11.38 -2.75 -12.27
N GLU A 55 10.98 -1.56 -12.70
CA GLU A 55 11.70 -0.30 -12.51
C GLU A 55 10.91 0.67 -11.61
N ASP A 56 10.97 0.48 -10.30
CA ASP A 56 10.27 1.32 -9.30
C ASP A 56 10.66 2.81 -9.38
N GLU A 57 11.80 3.11 -10.01
CA GLU A 57 12.38 4.45 -10.11
C GLU A 57 11.80 5.28 -11.27
N VAL A 58 10.87 4.74 -12.08
CA VAL A 58 10.37 5.40 -13.30
C VAL A 58 8.88 5.69 -13.24
N SER A 59 8.50 6.87 -13.71
CA SER A 59 7.11 7.25 -13.98
C SER A 59 6.98 7.74 -15.42
N LEU A 60 5.99 7.23 -16.15
CA LEU A 60 5.69 7.67 -17.51
C LEU A 60 4.47 8.60 -17.51
N GLN A 61 4.59 9.71 -18.23
CA GLN A 61 3.49 10.63 -18.53
C GLN A 61 3.24 10.63 -20.02
N PHE A 62 2.04 10.26 -20.46
CA PHE A 62 1.70 10.17 -21.87
C PHE A 62 0.86 11.36 -22.32
N ALA A 63 1.14 11.87 -23.53
CA ALA A 63 0.31 12.82 -24.23
C ALA A 63 0.21 12.44 -25.72
N SER A 64 -0.98 12.56 -26.28
CA SER A 64 -1.24 12.33 -27.70
C SER A 64 -1.75 13.59 -28.36
N ALA A 65 -1.25 13.88 -29.56
CA ALA A 65 -1.53 15.13 -30.27
C ALA A 65 -2.62 15.01 -31.35
N ASP A 66 -3.13 13.82 -31.59
CA ASP A 66 -4.20 13.56 -32.58
C ASP A 66 -3.92 14.23 -33.94
N ASP A 67 -2.71 13.97 -34.46
CA ASP A 67 -2.18 14.51 -35.72
C ASP A 67 -2.11 16.06 -35.79
N ASN A 68 -2.08 16.74 -34.64
CA ASN A 68 -2.07 18.20 -34.55
C ASN A 68 -0.74 18.74 -34.01
N ASP A 69 0.05 19.39 -34.87
CA ASP A 69 1.35 19.96 -34.49
C ASP A 69 1.25 20.99 -33.36
N THR A 70 0.24 21.87 -33.42
CA THR A 70 0.05 22.92 -32.39
C THR A 70 -0.27 22.32 -31.02
N LEU A 71 -1.06 21.24 -31.01
CA LEU A 71 -1.36 20.50 -29.77
C LEU A 71 -0.11 19.81 -29.26
N GLN A 72 0.65 19.14 -30.13
CA GLN A 72 1.90 18.47 -29.75
C GLN A 72 2.93 19.43 -29.14
N ILE A 73 3.09 20.61 -29.76
CA ILE A 73 4.00 21.64 -29.25
C ILE A 73 3.58 22.06 -27.84
N ARG A 74 2.29 22.34 -27.60
CA ARG A 74 1.78 22.72 -26.26
C ARG A 74 2.00 21.63 -25.22
N GLN A 75 1.77 20.36 -25.57
CA GLN A 75 1.97 19.23 -24.68
C GLN A 75 3.46 19.06 -24.32
N ILE A 76 4.37 19.18 -25.29
CA ILE A 76 5.82 19.12 -25.03
C ILE A 76 6.24 20.33 -24.17
N GLU A 77 5.71 21.54 -24.41
CA GLU A 77 5.98 22.71 -23.58
C GLU A 77 5.49 22.53 -22.13
N GLN A 78 4.37 21.84 -21.95
CA GLN A 78 3.87 21.49 -20.62
C GLN A 78 4.83 20.54 -19.89
N PHE A 79 5.30 19.47 -20.54
CA PHE A 79 6.32 18.57 -19.96
C PHE A 79 7.61 19.32 -19.59
N ILE A 80 8.05 20.25 -20.47
CA ILE A 80 9.23 21.11 -20.17
C ILE A 80 8.98 21.98 -18.93
N LYS A 81 7.75 22.50 -18.73
CA LYS A 81 7.37 23.33 -17.59
C LYS A 81 7.29 22.50 -16.30
N GLU A 82 6.78 21.29 -16.39
CA GLU A 82 6.67 20.34 -15.27
C GLU A 82 8.04 19.79 -14.85
N GLY A 83 9.06 19.98 -15.67
CA GLY A 83 10.43 19.57 -15.35
C GLY A 83 10.64 18.07 -15.42
N VAL A 84 10.10 17.40 -16.45
CA VAL A 84 10.38 15.99 -16.69
C VAL A 84 11.88 15.75 -16.89
N ASP A 85 12.37 14.60 -16.45
CA ASP A 85 13.79 14.27 -16.51
C ASP A 85 14.24 13.88 -17.93
N LEU A 86 13.35 13.41 -18.79
CA LEU A 86 13.60 13.03 -20.18
C LEU A 86 12.31 13.09 -21.01
N LEU A 87 12.45 13.41 -22.29
CA LEU A 87 11.34 13.36 -23.27
C LEU A 87 11.56 12.24 -24.29
N VAL A 88 10.52 11.44 -24.52
CA VAL A 88 10.40 10.55 -25.69
C VAL A 88 9.38 11.17 -26.63
N ILE A 89 9.79 11.56 -27.83
CA ILE A 89 8.94 12.29 -28.76
C ILE A 89 8.86 11.53 -30.09
N SER A 90 7.64 11.23 -30.55
CA SER A 90 7.35 10.85 -31.93
C SER A 90 6.75 12.08 -32.65
N PRO A 91 7.53 12.87 -33.37
CA PRO A 91 7.05 14.13 -33.94
C PRO A 91 6.00 13.90 -35.03
N ASN A 92 4.94 14.71 -35.05
CA ASN A 92 3.94 14.63 -36.12
C ASN A 92 4.56 15.05 -37.46
N GLN A 93 5.07 16.27 -37.52
CA GLN A 93 5.85 16.75 -38.69
C GLN A 93 7.22 17.22 -38.23
N ALA A 94 8.26 16.82 -38.98
CA ALA A 94 9.64 17.07 -38.62
C ALA A 94 9.91 18.56 -38.37
N HIS A 95 9.58 19.41 -39.34
CA HIS A 95 9.85 20.86 -39.30
C HIS A 95 9.08 21.57 -38.18
N ALA A 96 7.79 21.25 -38.01
CA ALA A 96 6.92 21.91 -37.03
C ALA A 96 7.35 21.64 -35.58
N ILE A 97 7.84 20.43 -35.27
CA ILE A 97 8.20 20.00 -33.91
C ILE A 97 9.65 20.33 -33.55
N THR A 98 10.52 20.56 -34.54
CA THR A 98 11.93 20.91 -34.32
C THR A 98 12.16 22.05 -33.32
N PRO A 99 11.44 23.20 -33.36
CA PRO A 99 11.69 24.30 -32.44
C PRO A 99 11.47 23.96 -30.96
N VAL A 100 10.44 23.17 -30.64
CA VAL A 100 10.14 22.77 -29.26
C VAL A 100 11.11 21.70 -28.76
N VAL A 101 11.57 20.78 -29.61
CA VAL A 101 12.65 19.84 -29.30
C VAL A 101 13.95 20.60 -28.97
N ASN A 102 14.33 21.56 -29.80
CA ASN A 102 15.48 22.41 -29.52
C ASN A 102 15.34 23.21 -28.22
N LYS A 103 14.11 23.63 -27.86
CA LYS A 103 13.83 24.30 -26.57
C LYS A 103 14.08 23.38 -25.38
N ALA A 104 13.62 22.10 -25.46
CA ALA A 104 13.86 21.10 -24.44
C ALA A 104 15.36 20.85 -24.24
N MET A 105 16.07 20.63 -25.34
CA MET A 105 17.54 20.39 -25.34
C MET A 105 18.33 21.56 -24.73
N ARG A 106 17.96 22.81 -25.07
CA ARG A 106 18.59 24.02 -24.44
C ARG A 106 18.33 24.12 -22.94
N LYS A 107 17.25 23.53 -22.43
CA LYS A 107 16.97 23.46 -20.99
C LYS A 107 17.64 22.28 -20.28
N GLY A 108 18.45 21.51 -21.00
CA GLY A 108 19.16 20.35 -20.45
C GLY A 108 18.29 19.10 -20.33
N ILE A 109 17.07 19.09 -20.87
CA ILE A 109 16.21 17.92 -20.89
C ILE A 109 16.61 17.04 -22.09
N PRO A 110 17.12 15.83 -21.87
CA PRO A 110 17.47 14.92 -22.95
C PRO A 110 16.22 14.50 -23.72
N VAL A 111 16.35 14.41 -25.06
CA VAL A 111 15.26 14.04 -25.96
C VAL A 111 15.62 12.78 -26.74
N ILE A 112 14.81 11.76 -26.61
CA ILE A 112 14.80 10.59 -27.49
C ILE A 112 13.73 10.82 -28.55
N LEU A 113 14.16 10.87 -29.81
CA LEU A 113 13.22 10.78 -30.92
C LEU A 113 12.90 9.31 -31.20
N PHE A 114 11.62 9.00 -31.27
CA PHE A 114 11.14 7.66 -31.54
C PHE A 114 10.33 7.62 -32.84
N ASP A 115 10.56 6.57 -33.65
CA ASP A 115 9.85 6.38 -34.91
C ASP A 115 10.17 7.44 -35.99
N ARG A 116 9.96 8.71 -35.65
CA ARG A 116 10.08 9.87 -36.54
C ARG A 116 11.20 10.79 -36.10
N ARG A 117 11.81 11.49 -37.05
CA ARG A 117 12.91 12.44 -36.83
C ARG A 117 12.42 13.88 -36.91
N THR A 118 13.15 14.78 -36.29
CA THR A 118 13.07 16.22 -36.50
C THR A 118 14.27 16.69 -37.33
N ASP A 119 14.25 17.95 -37.79
CA ASP A 119 15.36 18.57 -38.52
C ASP A 119 16.48 19.07 -37.59
N GLY A 120 16.27 19.01 -36.28
CA GLY A 120 17.19 19.56 -35.27
C GLY A 120 18.02 18.54 -34.52
N ALA A 121 18.72 19.01 -33.49
CA ALA A 121 19.49 18.16 -32.59
C ALA A 121 18.58 17.35 -31.65
N TYR A 122 19.04 16.16 -31.27
CA TYR A 122 18.41 15.28 -30.28
C TYR A 122 19.48 14.49 -29.53
N THR A 123 19.12 13.93 -28.39
CA THR A 123 20.03 13.13 -27.56
C THR A 123 20.24 11.75 -28.20
N ALA A 124 19.16 11.06 -28.55
CA ALA A 124 19.21 9.77 -29.24
C ALA A 124 17.97 9.58 -30.13
N PHE A 125 18.12 8.73 -31.12
CA PHE A 125 17.03 8.23 -31.97
C PHE A 125 16.91 6.73 -31.81
N ILE A 126 15.67 6.24 -31.81
CA ILE A 126 15.35 4.82 -31.91
C ILE A 126 14.15 4.62 -32.83
N GLY A 127 14.30 3.76 -33.84
CA GLY A 127 13.26 3.52 -34.83
C GLY A 127 13.76 2.61 -35.95
N ALA A 128 12.90 2.32 -36.93
CA ALA A 128 13.27 1.52 -38.09
C ALA A 128 14.05 2.34 -39.14
N ASP A 129 14.82 1.66 -39.98
CA ASP A 129 15.43 2.24 -41.17
C ASP A 129 14.38 2.35 -42.28
N ASN A 130 13.71 3.49 -42.35
CA ASN A 130 12.62 3.70 -43.29
C ASN A 130 13.07 3.78 -44.76
N GLU A 131 14.29 4.24 -44.99
CA GLU A 131 14.83 4.25 -46.36
C GLU A 131 15.10 2.83 -46.85
N GLU A 132 15.67 1.98 -45.96
CA GLU A 132 15.88 0.57 -46.26
C GLU A 132 14.55 -0.18 -46.45
N ILE A 133 13.53 0.10 -45.64
CA ILE A 133 12.17 -0.45 -45.83
C ILE A 133 11.63 -0.08 -47.22
N GLY A 134 11.69 1.21 -47.56
CA GLY A 134 11.29 1.65 -48.91
C GLY A 134 12.02 0.95 -50.03
N ARG A 135 13.34 0.84 -49.93
CA ARG A 135 14.19 0.15 -50.92
C ARG A 135 13.81 -1.32 -51.03
N GLN A 136 13.65 -2.04 -49.96
CA GLN A 136 13.28 -3.47 -49.99
C GLN A 136 11.87 -3.69 -50.55
N MET A 137 10.92 -2.79 -50.23
CA MET A 137 9.58 -2.85 -50.81
C MET A 137 9.62 -2.56 -52.30
N GLY A 138 10.45 -1.62 -52.76
CA GLY A 138 10.68 -1.38 -54.17
C GLY A 138 11.28 -2.57 -54.90
N ASP A 139 12.33 -3.19 -54.35
CA ASP A 139 12.94 -4.41 -54.89
C ASP A 139 11.94 -5.58 -54.93
N PHE A 140 11.07 -5.69 -53.91
CA PHE A 140 10.00 -6.69 -53.90
C PHE A 140 8.98 -6.45 -55.03
N VAL A 141 8.44 -5.23 -55.12
CA VAL A 141 7.47 -4.87 -56.18
C VAL A 141 8.05 -5.03 -57.55
N ALA A 142 9.29 -4.58 -57.78
CA ALA A 142 9.98 -4.75 -59.08
C ALA A 142 10.10 -6.22 -59.48
N ARG A 143 10.48 -7.11 -58.56
CA ARG A 143 10.52 -8.56 -58.82
C ARG A 143 9.14 -9.13 -59.12
N GLN A 144 8.11 -8.73 -58.39
CA GLN A 144 6.74 -9.22 -58.58
C GLN A 144 6.12 -8.80 -59.88
N THR A 145 6.50 -7.63 -60.41
CA THR A 145 6.03 -7.12 -61.73
C THR A 145 6.90 -7.56 -62.89
N GLY A 146 7.98 -8.33 -62.66
CA GLY A 146 8.94 -8.68 -63.71
C GLY A 146 9.65 -7.46 -64.30
N HIS A 147 9.88 -6.42 -63.49
CA HIS A 147 10.58 -5.17 -63.81
C HIS A 147 9.84 -4.28 -64.82
N ARG A 148 8.54 -4.47 -65.02
CA ARG A 148 7.68 -3.70 -65.93
C ARG A 148 6.25 -3.63 -65.38
N GLY A 149 5.48 -2.61 -65.79
CA GLY A 149 4.07 -2.49 -65.40
C GLY A 149 3.74 -1.16 -64.74
N SER A 150 2.50 -1.05 -64.29
CA SER A 150 1.97 0.14 -63.64
C SER A 150 1.95 -0.01 -62.12
N VAL A 151 2.67 0.84 -61.44
CA VAL A 151 2.79 0.83 -59.98
C VAL A 151 2.29 2.14 -59.38
N VAL A 152 1.51 2.04 -58.32
CA VAL A 152 1.08 3.20 -57.53
C VAL A 152 1.72 3.12 -56.16
N GLU A 153 2.32 4.20 -55.73
CA GLU A 153 2.72 4.41 -54.33
C GLU A 153 1.71 5.32 -53.64
N ILE A 154 1.27 4.96 -52.43
CA ILE A 154 0.50 5.85 -51.53
C ILE A 154 1.40 6.20 -50.35
N MET A 155 1.90 7.43 -50.35
CA MET A 155 2.81 7.96 -49.37
C MET A 155 2.07 8.23 -48.04
N GLY A 156 2.81 8.22 -46.94
CA GLY A 156 2.29 8.62 -45.62
C GLY A 156 2.09 10.13 -45.50
N LEU A 157 1.91 10.62 -44.26
CA LEU A 157 1.68 12.04 -43.97
C LEU A 157 2.82 12.90 -44.54
N LYS A 158 2.47 13.93 -45.27
CA LYS A 158 3.42 14.93 -45.76
C LYS A 158 4.14 15.62 -44.59
N GLY A 159 5.47 15.69 -44.66
CA GLY A 159 6.30 16.28 -43.61
C GLY A 159 6.69 15.32 -42.49
N SER A 160 6.23 14.07 -42.51
CA SER A 160 6.75 13.04 -41.62
C SER A 160 7.99 12.37 -42.20
N SER A 161 9.03 12.16 -41.37
CA SER A 161 10.30 11.55 -41.86
C SER A 161 10.13 10.12 -42.38
N PRO A 162 9.35 9.20 -41.79
CA PRO A 162 9.14 7.88 -42.35
C PRO A 162 8.53 7.90 -43.77
N ALA A 163 7.62 8.84 -44.02
CA ALA A 163 7.01 8.95 -45.35
C ALA A 163 8.04 9.39 -46.41
N ALA A 164 8.85 10.38 -46.09
CA ALA A 164 9.90 10.87 -46.97
C ALA A 164 10.99 9.82 -47.20
N ASP A 165 11.43 9.14 -46.14
CA ASP A 165 12.50 8.12 -46.22
C ASP A 165 12.04 6.87 -47.00
N ARG A 166 10.82 6.35 -46.71
CA ARG A 166 10.24 5.22 -47.45
C ARG A 166 10.10 5.55 -48.95
N HIS A 167 9.60 6.76 -49.24
CA HIS A 167 9.50 7.24 -50.63
C HIS A 167 10.87 7.28 -51.29
N ARG A 168 11.90 7.85 -50.67
CA ARG A 168 13.24 7.95 -51.19
C ARG A 168 13.83 6.55 -51.51
N GLY A 169 13.74 5.61 -50.54
CA GLY A 169 14.21 4.24 -50.73
C GLY A 169 13.44 3.51 -51.84
N PHE A 170 12.11 3.68 -51.88
CA PHE A 170 11.26 3.09 -52.90
C PHE A 170 11.63 3.59 -54.32
N MET A 171 11.79 4.91 -54.46
CA MET A 171 12.23 5.54 -55.69
C MET A 171 13.62 5.08 -56.15
N GLN A 172 14.58 4.94 -55.21
CA GLN A 172 15.92 4.43 -55.53
C GLN A 172 15.89 3.00 -56.08
N SER A 173 14.96 2.18 -55.66
CA SER A 173 14.80 0.81 -56.16
C SER A 173 14.03 0.78 -57.46
N ILE A 174 12.83 1.33 -57.52
CA ILE A 174 11.95 1.31 -58.70
C ILE A 174 12.58 2.06 -59.88
N GLY A 175 13.24 3.18 -59.61
CA GLY A 175 13.89 4.01 -60.64
C GLY A 175 14.99 3.30 -61.46
N LYS A 176 15.46 2.13 -61.02
CA LYS A 176 16.40 1.30 -61.79
C LYS A 176 15.76 0.63 -63.02
N TYR A 177 14.42 0.58 -63.05
CA TYR A 177 13.65 -0.19 -64.02
C TYR A 177 12.77 0.73 -64.89
N SER A 178 13.23 1.10 -66.06
CA SER A 178 12.51 1.97 -67.00
C SER A 178 11.17 1.38 -67.49
N GLY A 179 10.97 0.07 -67.37
CA GLY A 179 9.70 -0.60 -67.69
C GLY A 179 8.60 -0.40 -66.67
N ILE A 180 8.90 0.15 -65.48
CA ILE A 180 7.90 0.42 -64.41
C ILE A 180 7.42 1.86 -64.53
N LYS A 181 6.11 2.03 -64.67
CA LYS A 181 5.45 3.35 -64.62
C LYS A 181 4.94 3.60 -63.22
N LEU A 182 5.59 4.52 -62.48
CA LEU A 182 5.22 4.86 -61.12
C LEU A 182 4.37 6.10 -61.06
N VAL A 183 3.30 6.05 -60.26
CA VAL A 183 2.51 7.19 -59.82
C VAL A 183 2.53 7.27 -58.29
N SER A 184 3.07 8.34 -57.73
CA SER A 184 3.06 8.55 -56.26
C SER A 184 1.88 9.45 -55.88
N LEU A 185 1.11 9.01 -54.88
CA LEU A 185 -0.06 9.67 -54.34
C LEU A 185 0.17 10.06 -52.88
N GLN A 186 -0.46 11.11 -52.43
CA GLN A 186 -0.36 11.57 -51.03
C GLN A 186 -1.45 10.96 -50.19
N GLY A 187 -1.08 10.31 -49.10
CA GLY A 187 -1.94 9.90 -47.97
C GLY A 187 -1.58 10.63 -46.68
N ASP A 188 -2.12 10.13 -45.56
CA ASP A 188 -1.93 10.69 -44.24
C ASP A 188 -1.89 9.61 -43.15
N TRP A 189 -1.55 8.38 -43.46
CA TRP A 189 -1.54 7.17 -42.64
C TRP A 189 -2.90 6.54 -42.37
N THR A 190 -4.03 7.26 -42.62
CA THR A 190 -5.36 6.75 -42.38
C THR A 190 -5.88 5.88 -43.54
N LYS A 191 -6.72 4.90 -43.21
CA LYS A 191 -7.44 4.09 -44.19
C LYS A 191 -8.25 4.94 -45.17
N ALA A 192 -8.90 5.99 -44.62
CA ALA A 192 -9.69 6.95 -45.40
C ALA A 192 -8.82 7.69 -46.46
N SER A 193 -7.58 8.05 -46.14
CA SER A 193 -6.67 8.71 -47.07
C SER A 193 -6.23 7.80 -48.20
N GLY A 194 -5.97 6.52 -47.87
CA GLY A 194 -5.67 5.51 -48.92
C GLY A 194 -6.81 5.38 -49.91
N LYS A 195 -8.04 5.30 -49.43
CA LYS A 195 -9.26 5.28 -50.26
C LYS A 195 -9.41 6.55 -51.11
N ARG A 196 -9.27 7.73 -50.48
CA ARG A 196 -9.32 9.02 -51.19
C ARG A 196 -8.27 9.12 -52.29
N ALA A 197 -7.02 8.73 -52.00
CA ALA A 197 -5.93 8.80 -52.98
C ALA A 197 -6.24 8.02 -54.27
N ILE A 198 -6.78 6.82 -54.15
CA ILE A 198 -7.18 6.00 -55.32
C ILE A 198 -8.42 6.59 -56.03
N LEU A 199 -9.42 7.10 -55.28
CA LEU A 199 -10.57 7.73 -55.89
C LEU A 199 -10.18 9.03 -56.61
N ASP A 200 -9.23 9.79 -56.10
CA ASP A 200 -8.68 10.99 -56.76
C ASP A 200 -7.87 10.62 -58.00
N LEU A 201 -7.15 9.52 -57.99
CA LEU A 201 -6.48 8.99 -59.14
C LEU A 201 -7.50 8.62 -60.25
N LYS A 202 -8.60 7.93 -59.84
CA LYS A 202 -9.72 7.64 -60.75
C LYS A 202 -10.30 8.89 -61.39
N ARG A 203 -10.51 9.95 -60.60
CA ARG A 203 -11.04 11.24 -61.09
C ARG A 203 -10.09 11.87 -62.13
N ARG A 204 -8.78 11.76 -61.93
CA ARG A 204 -7.75 12.37 -62.80
C ARG A 204 -7.44 11.57 -64.05
N GLN A 205 -7.38 10.22 -63.90
CA GLN A 205 -6.87 9.33 -64.96
C GLN A 205 -7.96 8.43 -65.57
N GLY A 206 -9.15 8.39 -64.95
CA GLY A 206 -10.24 7.51 -65.39
C GLY A 206 -10.21 6.11 -64.76
N ALA A 207 -11.36 5.44 -64.77
CA ALA A 207 -11.50 4.08 -64.20
C ALA A 207 -10.69 3.03 -64.97
N ALA A 208 -10.60 3.18 -66.29
CA ALA A 208 -9.82 2.29 -67.12
C ALA A 208 -8.33 2.26 -66.74
N PHE A 209 -7.76 3.44 -66.42
CA PHE A 209 -6.40 3.50 -65.93
C PHE A 209 -6.24 2.78 -64.57
N CYS A 210 -7.16 3.01 -63.64
CA CYS A 210 -7.10 2.32 -62.32
C CYS A 210 -7.19 0.79 -62.47
N ALA A 211 -7.93 0.29 -63.45
CA ALA A 211 -8.06 -1.12 -63.71
C ALA A 211 -6.78 -1.75 -64.30
N THR A 212 -5.84 -0.96 -64.87
CA THR A 212 -4.57 -1.43 -65.40
C THR A 212 -3.41 -1.39 -64.42
N ILE A 213 -3.66 -0.98 -63.18
CA ILE A 213 -2.62 -0.94 -62.14
C ILE A 213 -2.25 -2.37 -61.75
N ASP A 214 -0.96 -2.73 -61.87
CA ASP A 214 -0.45 -4.04 -61.52
C ASP A 214 -0.20 -4.13 -59.99
N TYR A 215 0.31 -3.05 -59.39
CA TYR A 215 0.72 -3.05 -58.01
C TYR A 215 0.41 -1.73 -57.27
N VAL A 216 -0.04 -1.83 -56.05
CA VAL A 216 -0.16 -0.69 -55.12
C VAL A 216 0.74 -0.94 -53.92
N PHE A 217 1.73 -0.09 -53.73
CA PHE A 217 2.49 0.02 -52.49
C PHE A 217 1.93 1.16 -51.66
N ALA A 218 1.28 0.85 -50.53
CA ALA A 218 0.93 1.84 -49.56
C ALA A 218 1.94 1.82 -48.40
N GLN A 219 2.37 2.98 -47.95
CA GLN A 219 3.41 3.08 -46.92
C GLN A 219 2.93 2.64 -45.53
N ASN A 220 1.65 2.23 -45.39
CA ASN A 220 1.20 1.37 -44.30
C ASN A 220 0.03 0.47 -44.69
N ASP A 221 -0.26 -0.56 -43.90
CA ASP A 221 -1.30 -1.56 -44.19
C ASP A 221 -2.71 -0.95 -44.19
N ARG A 222 -2.97 0.06 -43.33
CA ARG A 222 -4.27 0.74 -43.29
C ARG A 222 -4.60 1.47 -44.60
N MET A 223 -3.62 2.19 -45.14
CA MET A 223 -3.81 2.84 -46.45
C MET A 223 -3.95 1.84 -47.58
N ALA A 224 -3.24 0.70 -47.52
CA ALA A 224 -3.42 -0.39 -48.49
C ALA A 224 -4.86 -0.92 -48.48
N MET A 225 -5.43 -1.14 -47.29
CA MET A 225 -6.83 -1.54 -47.13
C MET A 225 -7.80 -0.47 -47.62
N GLY A 226 -7.49 0.80 -47.39
CA GLY A 226 -8.25 1.92 -47.97
C GLY A 226 -8.23 1.94 -49.49
N ALA A 227 -7.09 1.69 -50.10
CA ALA A 227 -6.94 1.59 -51.53
C ALA A 227 -7.79 0.45 -52.13
N LEU A 228 -7.81 -0.72 -51.47
CA LEU A 228 -8.65 -1.85 -51.83
C LEU A 228 -10.14 -1.50 -51.74
N GLU A 229 -10.57 -0.83 -50.68
CA GLU A 229 -11.96 -0.40 -50.46
C GLU A 229 -12.43 0.68 -51.44
N ALA A 230 -11.56 1.32 -52.19
CA ALA A 230 -11.96 2.21 -53.28
C ALA A 230 -12.77 1.51 -54.34
N GLY A 231 -12.60 0.18 -54.51
CA GLY A 231 -13.41 -0.66 -55.39
C GLY A 231 -13.22 -0.37 -56.89
N VAL A 232 -12.09 0.24 -57.28
CA VAL A 232 -11.84 0.69 -58.65
C VAL A 232 -10.55 0.09 -59.24
N LEU A 233 -9.80 -0.65 -58.44
CA LEU A 233 -8.60 -1.36 -58.85
C LEU A 233 -8.95 -2.62 -59.66
N GLY A 234 -8.09 -3.04 -60.55
CA GLY A 234 -8.26 -4.28 -61.30
C GLY A 234 -8.22 -5.52 -60.40
N LYS A 235 -8.93 -6.59 -60.80
CA LYS A 235 -8.91 -7.86 -60.06
C LYS A 235 -7.51 -8.48 -59.92
N HIS A 236 -6.60 -8.14 -60.84
CA HIS A 236 -5.20 -8.60 -60.85
C HIS A 236 -4.29 -7.70 -60.02
N THR A 237 -4.75 -6.51 -59.64
CA THR A 237 -3.96 -5.56 -58.86
C THR A 237 -3.57 -6.17 -57.53
N LYS A 238 -2.28 -6.22 -57.23
CA LYS A 238 -1.74 -6.66 -55.95
C LYS A 238 -1.45 -5.46 -55.05
N LEU A 239 -1.60 -5.65 -53.75
CA LEU A 239 -1.32 -4.62 -52.77
C LEU A 239 -0.23 -5.08 -51.81
N CYS A 240 0.58 -4.16 -51.36
CA CYS A 240 1.49 -4.37 -50.23
C CYS A 240 1.53 -3.15 -49.32
N GLY A 241 1.94 -3.38 -48.08
CA GLY A 241 1.94 -2.37 -47.03
C GLY A 241 3.18 -2.43 -46.15
N VAL A 242 3.11 -1.68 -45.08
CA VAL A 242 4.07 -1.66 -43.98
C VAL A 242 3.24 -1.62 -42.68
N ASP A 243 3.75 -2.07 -41.64
CA ASP A 243 3.38 -2.24 -40.23
C ASP A 243 3.40 -3.72 -39.84
N ALA A 244 2.79 -4.60 -40.65
CA ALA A 244 2.67 -6.03 -40.39
C ALA A 244 2.33 -6.33 -38.93
N LEU A 245 1.36 -5.58 -38.36
CA LEU A 245 0.95 -5.78 -36.97
C LEU A 245 0.32 -7.17 -36.79
N PRO A 246 0.52 -7.80 -35.62
CA PRO A 246 -0.24 -8.99 -35.24
C PRO A 246 -1.70 -8.66 -34.93
N GLY A 247 -2.53 -9.70 -34.86
CA GLY A 247 -3.93 -9.57 -34.50
C GLY A 247 -4.90 -9.74 -35.66
N PRO A 248 -6.22 -9.69 -35.39
CA PRO A 248 -7.27 -10.05 -36.33
C PRO A 248 -7.33 -9.18 -37.60
N GLU A 249 -7.02 -7.89 -37.44
CA GLU A 249 -7.01 -6.90 -38.52
C GLU A 249 -5.60 -6.44 -38.89
N GLY A 250 -4.58 -7.11 -38.34
CA GLY A 250 -3.19 -6.76 -38.55
C GLY A 250 -2.64 -7.21 -39.91
N GLY A 251 -1.59 -6.53 -40.37
CA GLY A 251 -0.97 -6.80 -41.67
C GLY A 251 -0.46 -8.23 -41.83
N MET A 252 0.03 -8.89 -40.77
CA MET A 252 0.44 -10.29 -40.83
C MET A 252 -0.70 -11.21 -41.24
N ARG A 253 -1.92 -10.97 -40.76
CA ARG A 253 -3.10 -11.73 -41.14
C ARG A 253 -3.51 -11.42 -42.57
N LEU A 254 -3.52 -10.14 -42.93
CA LEU A 254 -3.85 -9.73 -44.30
C LEU A 254 -2.93 -10.39 -45.34
N VAL A 255 -1.64 -10.58 -45.03
CA VAL A 255 -0.70 -11.30 -45.86
C VAL A 255 -0.97 -12.81 -45.87
N ALA A 256 -1.22 -13.41 -44.69
CA ALA A 256 -1.53 -14.84 -44.60
C ALA A 256 -2.82 -15.20 -45.34
N ASP A 257 -3.82 -14.33 -45.30
CA ASP A 257 -5.11 -14.49 -46.01
C ASP A 257 -5.01 -14.05 -47.50
N SER A 258 -3.81 -13.69 -47.99
CA SER A 258 -3.53 -13.26 -49.38
C SER A 258 -4.29 -11.98 -49.81
N VAL A 259 -4.76 -11.16 -48.85
CA VAL A 259 -5.33 -9.84 -49.13
C VAL A 259 -4.23 -8.83 -49.47
N LEU A 260 -3.11 -8.90 -48.77
CA LEU A 260 -1.86 -8.24 -49.13
C LEU A 260 -0.86 -9.25 -49.65
N SER A 261 -0.13 -8.90 -50.69
CA SER A 261 0.93 -9.74 -51.24
C SER A 261 2.22 -9.70 -50.42
N ALA A 262 2.39 -8.66 -49.61
CA ALA A 262 3.44 -8.53 -48.62
C ALA A 262 3.13 -7.37 -47.66
N SER A 263 3.70 -7.42 -46.49
CA SER A 263 3.82 -6.26 -45.59
C SER A 263 5.21 -6.28 -44.92
N TYR A 264 5.64 -5.15 -44.39
CA TYR A 264 6.94 -5.05 -43.76
C TYR A 264 6.75 -4.82 -42.24
N ILE A 265 7.41 -5.64 -41.42
CA ILE A 265 7.30 -5.47 -39.96
C ILE A 265 7.84 -4.08 -39.58
N TYR A 266 7.05 -3.32 -38.89
CA TYR A 266 7.45 -2.03 -38.31
C TYR A 266 7.43 -2.13 -36.78
N PRO A 267 8.60 -2.34 -36.15
CA PRO A 267 8.68 -2.69 -34.74
C PRO A 267 8.39 -1.50 -33.85
N THR A 268 7.70 -1.74 -32.72
CA THR A 268 7.45 -0.76 -31.66
C THR A 268 8.57 -0.74 -30.62
N ARG A 269 8.90 -1.86 -30.02
CA ARG A 269 10.00 -2.06 -29.05
C ARG A 269 10.06 -1.01 -27.93
N GLY A 270 8.95 -0.76 -27.25
CA GLY A 270 8.88 0.12 -26.09
C GLY A 270 9.85 -0.28 -24.96
N ASP A 271 10.18 -1.58 -24.86
CA ASP A 271 11.20 -2.10 -23.95
C ASP A 271 12.58 -1.50 -24.22
N LEU A 272 12.97 -1.41 -25.50
CA LEU A 272 14.26 -0.80 -25.87
C LEU A 272 14.26 0.72 -25.72
N VAL A 273 13.11 1.37 -25.94
CA VAL A 273 12.96 2.82 -25.71
C VAL A 273 13.18 3.13 -24.23
N LEU A 274 12.55 2.39 -23.31
CA LEU A 274 12.76 2.57 -21.88
C LEU A 274 14.20 2.27 -21.46
N LYS A 275 14.78 1.19 -21.97
CA LYS A 275 16.17 0.85 -21.69
C LYS A 275 17.14 1.96 -22.12
N LEU A 276 16.91 2.57 -23.31
CA LEU A 276 17.69 3.71 -23.78
C LEU A 276 17.50 4.93 -22.89
N ALA A 277 16.26 5.24 -22.50
CA ALA A 277 15.95 6.35 -21.59
C ALA A 277 16.67 6.19 -20.24
N LEU A 278 16.62 5.00 -19.65
CA LEU A 278 17.32 4.69 -18.40
C LEU A 278 18.85 4.77 -18.54
N SER A 279 19.40 4.36 -19.69
CA SER A 279 20.84 4.50 -19.94
C SER A 279 21.26 5.96 -19.95
N ILE A 280 20.48 6.84 -20.58
CA ILE A 280 20.72 8.29 -20.61
C ILE A 280 20.58 8.89 -19.20
N LEU A 281 19.48 8.60 -18.49
CA LEU A 281 19.20 9.15 -17.16
C LEU A 281 20.21 8.70 -16.10
N LYS A 282 20.69 7.46 -16.20
CA LYS A 282 21.70 6.88 -15.29
C LYS A 282 23.14 7.12 -15.77
N HIS A 283 23.34 7.98 -16.78
CA HIS A 283 24.65 8.29 -17.37
C HIS A 283 25.47 7.05 -17.80
N ARG A 284 24.78 6.03 -18.33
CA ARG A 284 25.40 4.82 -18.86
C ARG A 284 25.71 5.02 -20.36
N PRO A 285 26.64 4.25 -20.92
CA PRO A 285 26.91 4.30 -22.36
C PRO A 285 25.66 3.96 -23.18
N TYR A 286 25.40 4.73 -24.23
CA TYR A 286 24.31 4.50 -25.18
C TYR A 286 24.74 4.90 -26.61
N SER A 287 24.06 4.36 -27.62
CA SER A 287 24.22 4.78 -29.01
C SER A 287 23.29 5.95 -29.30
N LYS A 288 23.79 6.94 -30.07
CA LYS A 288 22.94 8.04 -30.55
C LYS A 288 21.90 7.54 -31.57
N GLU A 289 22.26 6.58 -32.41
CA GLU A 289 21.40 5.98 -33.43
C GLU A 289 21.14 4.53 -33.07
N ASN A 290 19.87 4.16 -32.88
CA ASN A 290 19.44 2.81 -32.55
C ASN A 290 18.42 2.34 -33.58
N LEU A 291 18.91 1.65 -34.61
CA LEU A 291 18.05 1.14 -35.66
C LEU A 291 17.45 -0.20 -35.24
N LEU A 292 16.14 -0.30 -35.29
CA LEU A 292 15.38 -1.50 -35.01
C LEU A 292 15.35 -2.40 -36.24
N GLN A 293 15.55 -3.70 -36.03
CA GLN A 293 15.47 -4.66 -37.11
C GLN A 293 14.03 -4.83 -37.60
N SER A 294 13.89 -4.91 -38.89
CA SER A 294 12.62 -5.06 -39.60
C SER A 294 12.73 -6.22 -40.59
N ALA A 295 11.61 -6.77 -41.02
CA ALA A 295 11.60 -7.91 -41.96
C ALA A 295 10.37 -7.86 -42.85
N LEU A 296 10.55 -8.32 -44.09
CA LEU A 296 9.48 -8.51 -45.07
C LEU A 296 8.66 -9.76 -44.72
N VAL A 297 7.37 -9.61 -44.60
CA VAL A 297 6.37 -10.67 -44.42
C VAL A 297 5.77 -11.00 -45.78
N THR A 298 5.98 -12.21 -46.24
CA THR A 298 5.41 -12.75 -47.46
C THR A 298 4.46 -13.91 -47.14
N PRO A 299 3.55 -14.31 -48.04
CA PRO A 299 2.55 -15.34 -47.75
C PRO A 299 3.12 -16.67 -47.23
N ASP A 300 4.30 -17.06 -47.68
CA ASP A 300 5.01 -18.26 -47.26
C ASP A 300 5.52 -18.15 -45.78
N LYS A 301 5.87 -16.96 -45.34
CA LYS A 301 6.40 -16.69 -43.98
C LYS A 301 5.33 -16.24 -43.00
N ALA A 302 4.25 -15.64 -43.49
CA ALA A 302 3.22 -15.01 -42.64
C ALA A 302 2.60 -15.96 -41.61
N PRO A 303 2.28 -17.25 -41.90
CA PRO A 303 1.70 -18.15 -40.90
C PRO A 303 2.63 -18.37 -39.70
N LEU A 304 3.92 -18.61 -39.93
CA LEU A 304 4.91 -18.82 -38.88
C LEU A 304 5.14 -17.55 -38.05
N MET A 305 5.32 -16.40 -38.74
CA MET A 305 5.54 -15.11 -38.07
C MET A 305 4.33 -14.68 -37.23
N ARG A 306 3.10 -14.97 -37.73
CA ARG A 306 1.87 -14.72 -36.98
C ARG A 306 1.82 -15.57 -35.72
N MET A 307 2.09 -16.87 -35.83
CA MET A 307 2.12 -17.77 -34.67
C MET A 307 3.10 -17.26 -33.58
N GLN A 308 4.31 -16.87 -34.01
CA GLN A 308 5.31 -16.30 -33.07
C GLN A 308 4.83 -14.98 -32.42
N ALA A 309 4.22 -14.09 -33.21
CA ALA A 309 3.71 -12.83 -32.73
C ALA A 309 2.51 -13.02 -31.76
N ASP A 310 1.62 -13.96 -32.08
CA ASP A 310 0.48 -14.30 -31.21
C ASP A 310 0.97 -14.89 -29.87
N GLU A 311 1.97 -15.77 -29.90
CA GLU A 311 2.59 -16.31 -28.69
C GLU A 311 3.24 -15.19 -27.84
N MET A 312 4.00 -14.29 -28.46
CA MET A 312 4.57 -13.13 -27.75
C MET A 312 3.50 -12.25 -27.12
N ASN A 313 2.41 -11.98 -27.84
CA ASN A 313 1.29 -11.19 -27.29
C ASN A 313 0.63 -11.90 -26.11
N MET A 314 0.39 -13.20 -26.18
CA MET A 314 -0.13 -13.99 -25.07
C MET A 314 0.80 -13.94 -23.85
N GLN A 315 2.12 -14.07 -24.07
CA GLN A 315 3.10 -13.94 -22.98
C GLN A 315 3.08 -12.54 -22.36
N GLN A 316 2.99 -11.50 -23.16
CA GLN A 316 2.91 -10.11 -22.67
C GLN A 316 1.63 -9.88 -21.87
N GLN A 317 0.47 -10.34 -22.32
CA GLN A 317 -0.78 -10.29 -21.57
C GLN A 317 -0.67 -11.04 -20.23
N ARG A 318 -0.04 -12.22 -20.25
CA ARG A 318 0.18 -13.01 -19.03
C ARG A 318 1.05 -12.26 -18.01
N ILE A 319 2.11 -11.57 -18.48
CA ILE A 319 2.94 -10.73 -17.62
C ILE A 319 2.12 -9.60 -17.01
N GLN A 320 1.30 -8.91 -17.80
CA GLN A 320 0.42 -7.84 -17.30
C GLN A 320 -0.59 -8.34 -16.25
N ASP A 321 -1.20 -9.52 -16.50
CA ASP A 321 -2.14 -10.12 -15.56
C ASP A 321 -1.47 -10.56 -14.25
N LEU A 322 -0.26 -11.10 -14.35
CA LEU A 322 0.54 -11.43 -13.18
C LEU A 322 0.90 -10.19 -12.36
N HIS A 323 1.28 -9.11 -13.06
CA HIS A 323 1.58 -7.84 -12.39
C HIS A 323 0.37 -7.26 -11.67
N LYS A 324 -0.81 -7.23 -12.31
CA LYS A 324 -2.06 -6.80 -11.66
C LYS A 324 -2.39 -7.64 -10.41
N LYS A 325 -2.18 -8.97 -10.49
CA LYS A 325 -2.38 -9.86 -9.33
C LYS A 325 -1.39 -9.55 -8.22
N LEU A 326 -0.14 -9.25 -8.57
CA LEU A 326 0.90 -8.89 -7.62
C LEU A 326 0.57 -7.57 -6.91
N ASP A 327 0.13 -6.55 -7.64
CA ASP A 327 -0.31 -5.26 -7.08
C ASP A 327 -1.47 -5.45 -6.08
N LEU A 328 -2.48 -6.26 -6.48
CA LEU A 328 -3.59 -6.61 -5.58
C LEU A 328 -3.11 -7.36 -4.33
N PHE A 329 -2.11 -8.24 -4.48
CA PHE A 329 -1.51 -8.94 -3.35
C PHE A 329 -0.80 -7.97 -2.41
N PHE A 330 0.02 -7.04 -2.93
CA PHE A 330 0.69 -6.02 -2.12
C PHE A 330 -0.29 -5.11 -1.38
N VAL A 331 -1.37 -4.68 -2.04
CA VAL A 331 -2.43 -3.89 -1.40
C VAL A 331 -3.06 -4.68 -0.25
N ARG A 332 -3.44 -5.95 -0.47
CA ARG A 332 -4.00 -6.82 0.58
C ARG A 332 -3.03 -7.04 1.73
N TYR A 333 -1.76 -7.30 1.41
CA TYR A 333 -0.71 -7.51 2.40
C TYR A 333 -0.47 -6.25 3.25
N HIS A 334 -0.49 -5.07 2.62
CA HIS A 334 -0.40 -3.81 3.34
C HIS A 334 -1.60 -3.63 4.29
N HIS A 335 -2.82 -3.87 3.83
CA HIS A 335 -4.01 -3.83 4.69
C HIS A 335 -3.92 -4.83 5.85
N GLN A 336 -3.46 -6.06 5.60
CA GLN A 336 -3.28 -7.06 6.66
C GLN A 336 -2.27 -6.60 7.71
N LYS A 337 -1.14 -6.00 7.31
CA LYS A 337 -0.16 -5.39 8.25
C LYS A 337 -0.79 -4.29 9.09
N VAL A 338 -1.57 -3.41 8.46
CA VAL A 338 -2.26 -2.32 9.16
C VAL A 338 -3.27 -2.88 10.16
N TYR A 339 -4.09 -3.87 9.77
CA TYR A 339 -5.02 -4.53 10.69
C TYR A 339 -4.30 -5.22 11.85
N LEU A 340 -3.20 -5.93 11.59
CA LEU A 340 -2.40 -6.55 12.64
C LEU A 340 -1.85 -5.50 13.62
N LEU A 341 -1.37 -4.37 13.12
CA LEU A 341 -0.90 -3.27 13.96
C LEU A 341 -2.03 -2.75 14.86
N PHE A 342 -3.21 -2.49 14.30
CA PHE A 342 -4.37 -2.04 15.09
C PHE A 342 -4.80 -3.07 16.13
N THR A 343 -4.80 -4.37 15.79
CA THR A 343 -5.14 -5.42 16.76
C THR A 343 -4.14 -5.48 17.92
N VAL A 344 -2.85 -5.32 17.64
CA VAL A 344 -1.81 -5.25 18.69
C VAL A 344 -2.00 -4.02 19.58
N ILE A 345 -2.28 -2.85 19.01
CA ILE A 345 -2.55 -1.62 19.77
C ILE A 345 -3.78 -1.82 20.67
N ILE A 346 -4.88 -2.37 20.15
CA ILE A 346 -6.09 -2.65 20.92
C ILE A 346 -5.79 -3.60 22.07
N LEU A 347 -5.01 -4.66 21.83
CA LEU A 347 -4.63 -5.62 22.86
C LEU A 347 -3.81 -4.94 23.98
N ILE A 348 -2.85 -4.08 23.63
CA ILE A 348 -2.05 -3.32 24.60
C ILE A 348 -2.97 -2.41 25.44
N LEU A 349 -3.93 -1.72 24.81
CA LEU A 349 -4.89 -0.87 25.51
C LEU A 349 -5.78 -1.68 26.46
N LEU A 350 -6.27 -2.85 26.04
CA LEU A 350 -7.09 -3.74 26.89
C LEU A 350 -6.29 -4.23 28.10
N VAL A 351 -5.02 -4.63 27.91
CA VAL A 351 -4.12 -5.00 29.01
C VAL A 351 -3.90 -3.81 29.95
N GLY A 352 -3.70 -2.62 29.42
CA GLY A 352 -3.57 -1.38 30.20
C GLY A 352 -4.82 -1.08 31.04
N ILE A 353 -6.01 -1.20 30.44
CA ILE A 353 -7.29 -1.04 31.14
C ILE A 353 -7.44 -2.11 32.23
N PHE A 354 -7.12 -3.37 31.92
CA PHE A 354 -7.18 -4.45 32.90
C PHE A 354 -6.27 -4.18 34.09
N ILE A 355 -5.02 -3.77 33.85
CA ILE A 355 -4.07 -3.40 34.94
C ILE A 355 -4.61 -2.21 35.75
N TYR A 356 -5.17 -1.21 35.07
CA TYR A 356 -5.76 -0.06 35.73
C TYR A 356 -6.94 -0.45 36.65
N VAL A 357 -7.89 -1.22 36.11
CA VAL A 357 -9.05 -1.70 36.89
C VAL A 357 -8.61 -2.56 38.07
N TYR A 358 -7.64 -3.48 37.86
CA TYR A 358 -7.08 -4.29 38.94
C TYR A 358 -6.45 -3.42 40.03
N ARG A 359 -5.62 -2.44 39.66
CA ARG A 359 -5.01 -1.51 40.66
C ARG A 359 -6.04 -0.69 41.40
N MET A 360 -7.07 -0.23 40.71
CA MET A 360 -8.18 0.50 41.34
C MET A 360 -8.97 -0.39 42.34
N ALA A 361 -9.22 -1.65 41.97
CA ALA A 361 -9.87 -2.60 42.87
C ALA A 361 -9.04 -2.84 44.16
N VAL A 362 -7.72 -3.09 43.97
CA VAL A 362 -6.79 -3.24 45.12
C VAL A 362 -6.72 -1.98 45.97
N TYR A 363 -6.69 -0.79 45.35
CA TYR A 363 -6.68 0.47 46.08
C TYR A 363 -7.97 0.66 46.89
N ARG A 364 -9.15 0.41 46.28
CA ARG A 364 -10.44 0.47 47.02
C ARG A 364 -10.48 -0.50 48.19
N HIS A 365 -10.00 -1.73 47.98
CA HIS A 365 -9.96 -2.73 49.08
C HIS A 365 -9.09 -2.25 50.24
N ARG A 366 -7.90 -1.68 50.00
CA ARG A 366 -7.02 -1.12 51.03
C ARG A 366 -7.65 0.08 51.77
N MET A 367 -8.40 0.93 51.04
CA MET A 367 -9.06 2.09 51.66
C MET A 367 -10.22 1.65 52.59
N THR A 368 -10.99 0.61 52.16
CA THR A 368 -12.05 0.05 53.03
C THR A 368 -11.48 -0.61 54.29
N GLU A 369 -10.37 -1.37 54.18
CA GLU A 369 -9.70 -1.95 55.35
C GLU A 369 -9.21 -0.89 56.33
N LYS A 370 -8.61 0.22 55.85
CA LYS A 370 -8.18 1.33 56.70
C LYS A 370 -9.35 1.97 57.45
N ALA A 371 -10.44 2.28 56.72
CA ALA A 371 -11.64 2.89 57.33
C ALA A 371 -12.26 1.97 58.39
N ILE A 372 -12.26 0.65 58.17
CA ILE A 372 -12.74 -0.32 59.17
C ILE A 372 -11.83 -0.33 60.39
N THR A 373 -10.52 -0.34 60.20
CA THR A 373 -9.54 -0.35 61.27
C THR A 373 -9.68 0.91 62.13
N GLU A 374 -9.84 2.09 61.53
CA GLU A 374 -10.05 3.36 62.24
C GLU A 374 -11.34 3.34 63.06
N LYS A 375 -12.47 2.86 62.51
CA LYS A 375 -13.72 2.73 63.25
C LYS A 375 -13.58 1.77 64.43
N LEU A 376 -12.95 0.62 64.22
CA LEU A 376 -12.73 -0.35 65.30
C LEU A 376 -11.82 0.18 66.39
N GLN A 377 -10.77 0.93 66.08
CA GLN A 377 -9.91 1.59 67.03
C GLN A 377 -10.71 2.62 67.88
N HIS A 378 -11.57 3.38 67.22
CA HIS A 378 -12.44 4.34 67.92
C HIS A 378 -13.36 3.65 68.94
N TYR A 379 -14.02 2.54 68.54
CA TYR A 379 -14.88 1.77 69.48
C TYR A 379 -14.07 1.15 70.63
N MET A 380 -12.85 0.67 70.37
CA MET A 380 -12.00 0.13 71.44
C MET A 380 -11.53 1.21 72.41
N GLN A 381 -11.20 2.40 71.92
CA GLN A 381 -10.87 3.54 72.83
C GLN A 381 -12.03 3.94 73.69
N LEU A 382 -13.24 4.02 73.14
CA LEU A 382 -14.44 4.29 73.89
C LEU A 382 -14.70 3.23 74.99
N ASN A 383 -14.46 1.96 74.65
CA ASN A 383 -14.59 0.85 75.59
C ASN A 383 -13.53 0.92 76.74
N GLU A 384 -12.26 1.25 76.36
CA GLU A 384 -11.21 1.48 77.39
C GLU A 384 -11.54 2.68 78.33
N GLN A 385 -12.04 3.77 77.74
CA GLN A 385 -12.49 4.94 78.59
C GLN A 385 -13.62 4.54 79.52
N ARG A 386 -14.62 3.78 79.03
CA ARG A 386 -15.70 3.26 79.88
C ARG A 386 -15.15 2.38 81.04
N ASN A 387 -14.29 1.40 80.68
CA ASN A 387 -13.70 0.52 81.71
C ASN A 387 -12.82 1.28 82.71
N ARG A 388 -12.21 2.38 82.27
CA ARG A 388 -11.46 3.27 83.20
C ARG A 388 -12.37 4.05 84.08
N MET A 389 -13.51 4.54 83.62
CA MET A 389 -14.53 5.21 84.38
C MET A 389 -15.25 4.26 85.35
N GLU A 390 -15.53 3.00 84.91
CA GLU A 390 -16.11 1.98 85.81
C GLU A 390 -15.14 1.59 86.95
N ARG A 391 -13.81 1.57 86.70
CA ARG A 391 -12.81 1.38 87.78
C ARG A 391 -12.70 2.57 88.73
N LEU A 392 -12.94 3.78 88.25
CA LEU A 392 -12.97 5.01 89.08
C LEU A 392 -14.30 5.15 89.84
N ALA A 393 -15.40 4.58 89.33
CA ALA A 393 -16.71 4.58 89.93
C ALA A 393 -16.90 3.47 90.99
N GLN A 394 -15.87 2.59 91.20
CA GLN A 394 -15.83 1.66 92.34
C GLN A 394 -15.44 2.35 93.69
N LEU A 395 -15.33 3.68 93.71
CA LEU A 395 -15.35 4.52 94.94
C LEU A 395 -16.80 4.97 95.14
N PRO A 396 -17.34 4.92 96.42
CA PRO A 396 -18.77 5.01 96.62
C PRO A 396 -19.30 6.43 96.39
N ALA A 397 -20.31 6.50 95.57
CA ALA A 397 -21.31 7.54 95.30
C ALA A 397 -21.27 8.07 93.85
N ALA A 398 -22.25 7.69 93.10
CA ALA A 398 -23.23 8.55 92.42
C ALA A 398 -23.87 7.79 91.23
N GLU A 399 -25.11 7.54 91.31
CA GLU A 399 -26.03 7.24 90.22
C GLU A 399 -25.94 8.30 89.14
N SER A 400 -25.93 7.84 87.85
CA SER A 400 -26.17 8.62 86.62
C SER A 400 -25.01 8.75 85.65
N ALA A 401 -24.55 7.62 85.07
CA ALA A 401 -23.75 7.68 83.87
C ALA A 401 -24.26 6.75 82.76
N ASP A 402 -25.44 6.14 82.85
CA ASP A 402 -25.90 5.07 81.95
C ASP A 402 -26.74 5.55 80.77
N ASN A 403 -26.87 6.85 80.56
CA ASN A 403 -27.79 7.40 79.53
C ASN A 403 -27.17 8.11 78.34
N VAL A 404 -25.86 7.96 78.06
CA VAL A 404 -25.22 8.73 76.98
C VAL A 404 -24.65 7.85 75.87
N LEU A 405 -24.64 6.52 75.97
CA LEU A 405 -24.13 5.65 74.90
C LEU A 405 -25.27 5.20 73.99
N ASP A 406 -25.12 5.52 72.69
CA ASP A 406 -25.99 5.05 71.60
C ASP A 406 -26.11 3.51 71.58
N ALA A 407 -27.30 3.00 71.22
CA ALA A 407 -27.61 1.56 71.18
C ALA A 407 -26.64 0.74 70.39
N ASP A 408 -26.08 1.31 69.28
CA ASP A 408 -25.11 0.65 68.44
C ASP A 408 -23.74 0.54 69.13
N THR A 409 -23.32 1.54 69.90
CA THR A 409 -22.09 1.49 70.66
C THR A 409 -22.19 0.45 71.80
N LYS A 410 -23.34 0.36 72.48
CA LYS A 410 -23.61 -0.68 73.49
C LYS A 410 -23.55 -2.08 72.87
N PHE A 411 -24.09 -2.25 71.65
CA PHE A 411 -24.08 -3.50 70.96
C PHE A 411 -22.64 -3.90 70.52
N MET A 412 -21.86 -2.99 69.93
CA MET A 412 -20.45 -3.27 69.52
C MET A 412 -19.57 -3.59 70.74
N ASN A 413 -19.77 -2.91 71.90
CA ASN A 413 -19.06 -3.22 73.12
C ASN A 413 -19.32 -4.66 73.57
N ARG A 414 -20.56 -5.13 73.53
CA ARG A 414 -20.90 -6.54 73.82
C ARG A 414 -20.20 -7.52 72.92
N ILE A 415 -20.07 -7.19 71.62
CA ILE A 415 -19.31 -8.00 70.62
C ILE A 415 -17.85 -8.08 71.06
N PHE A 416 -17.19 -6.96 71.31
CA PHE A 416 -15.78 -6.94 71.70
C PHE A 416 -15.56 -7.68 73.04
N ASP A 417 -16.42 -7.53 74.02
CA ASP A 417 -16.32 -8.26 75.26
C ASP A 417 -16.43 -9.76 75.09
N CYS A 418 -17.35 -10.23 74.19
CA CYS A 418 -17.47 -11.63 73.85
C CYS A 418 -16.23 -12.17 73.12
N ILE A 419 -15.65 -11.41 72.17
CA ILE A 419 -14.46 -11.83 71.45
C ILE A 419 -13.25 -11.87 72.41
N ILE A 420 -13.07 -10.89 73.25
CA ILE A 420 -11.95 -10.83 74.22
C ILE A 420 -12.02 -11.96 75.25
N LYS A 421 -13.23 -12.29 75.73
CA LYS A 421 -13.41 -13.43 76.66
C LYS A 421 -13.08 -14.79 76.04
N ASN A 422 -13.22 -14.93 74.73
CA ASN A 422 -12.96 -16.17 74.05
C ASN A 422 -11.75 -16.02 73.09
N LEU A 423 -10.83 -15.11 73.37
CA LEU A 423 -9.77 -14.70 72.48
C LEU A 423 -8.84 -15.88 72.07
N SER A 424 -8.41 -16.70 73.03
CA SER A 424 -7.48 -17.81 72.87
C SER A 424 -8.13 -19.10 72.33
N ASP A 425 -9.46 -19.13 72.21
CA ASP A 425 -10.14 -20.29 71.64
C ASP A 425 -10.13 -20.26 70.08
N PRO A 426 -9.36 -21.14 69.42
CA PRO A 426 -9.34 -21.19 67.97
C PRO A 426 -10.65 -21.69 67.35
N ALA A 427 -11.52 -22.33 68.10
CA ALA A 427 -12.86 -22.78 67.68
C ALA A 427 -13.92 -21.71 67.81
N PHE A 428 -13.60 -20.53 68.42
CA PHE A 428 -14.57 -19.47 68.55
C PHE A 428 -14.99 -18.88 67.19
N SER A 429 -16.21 -19.18 66.82
CA SER A 429 -16.78 -18.87 65.49
C SER A 429 -17.88 -17.79 65.58
N VAL A 430 -18.36 -17.33 64.44
CA VAL A 430 -19.49 -16.40 64.32
C VAL A 430 -20.77 -17.00 64.89
N GLU A 431 -20.93 -18.29 64.78
CA GLU A 431 -22.08 -19.03 65.34
C GLU A 431 -22.06 -18.96 66.86
N LEU A 432 -20.91 -19.16 67.51
CA LEU A 432 -20.74 -19.04 68.94
C LEU A 432 -20.91 -17.59 69.44
N LEU A 433 -20.37 -16.63 68.69
CA LEU A 433 -20.56 -15.19 68.98
C LEU A 433 -22.05 -14.82 68.93
N ALA A 434 -22.77 -15.27 67.87
CA ALA A 434 -24.21 -15.01 67.73
C ALA A 434 -25.01 -15.63 68.91
N ALA A 435 -24.72 -16.89 69.28
CA ALA A 435 -25.36 -17.58 70.40
C ALA A 435 -25.16 -16.85 71.74
N GLN A 436 -23.91 -16.42 72.01
CA GLN A 436 -23.60 -15.69 73.24
C GLN A 436 -24.28 -14.29 73.32
N LEU A 437 -24.57 -13.70 72.14
CA LEU A 437 -25.29 -12.42 72.04
C LEU A 437 -26.82 -12.60 72.01
N GLY A 438 -27.33 -13.84 72.05
CA GLY A 438 -28.76 -14.15 72.03
C GLY A 438 -29.43 -13.85 70.67
N MET A 439 -28.74 -13.97 69.56
CA MET A 439 -29.28 -13.67 68.25
C MET A 439 -28.91 -14.72 67.21
N SER A 440 -29.67 -14.77 66.08
CA SER A 440 -29.31 -15.65 64.96
C SER A 440 -28.07 -15.11 64.19
N ARG A 441 -27.33 -16.02 63.56
CA ARG A 441 -26.18 -15.68 62.69
C ARG A 441 -26.56 -14.59 61.66
N VAL A 442 -27.73 -14.71 61.04
CA VAL A 442 -28.20 -13.75 60.02
C VAL A 442 -28.43 -12.37 60.63
N GLN A 443 -29.04 -12.31 61.79
CA GLN A 443 -29.25 -11.05 62.51
C GLN A 443 -27.94 -10.38 62.90
N LEU A 444 -26.95 -11.18 63.38
CA LEU A 444 -25.63 -10.68 63.72
C LEU A 444 -24.93 -10.11 62.48
N TYR A 445 -24.93 -10.86 61.39
CA TYR A 445 -24.33 -10.39 60.12
C TYR A 445 -24.93 -9.07 59.66
N ARG A 446 -26.28 -9.00 59.61
CA ARG A 446 -26.97 -7.81 59.13
C ARG A 446 -26.68 -6.59 60.04
N LYS A 447 -26.76 -6.79 61.34
CA LYS A 447 -26.57 -5.68 62.32
C LYS A 447 -25.13 -5.20 62.36
N VAL A 448 -24.16 -6.11 62.36
CA VAL A 448 -22.73 -5.78 62.30
C VAL A 448 -22.39 -5.07 60.97
N LYS A 449 -22.91 -5.56 59.86
CA LYS A 449 -22.70 -4.94 58.56
C LYS A 449 -23.26 -3.53 58.47
N THR A 450 -24.43 -3.28 59.07
CA THR A 450 -25.03 -1.93 59.09
C THR A 450 -24.21 -0.95 59.92
N ILE A 451 -23.62 -1.40 61.05
CA ILE A 451 -22.89 -0.52 61.98
C ILE A 451 -21.45 -0.28 61.46
N THR A 452 -20.77 -1.34 60.96
CA THR A 452 -19.32 -1.28 60.74
C THR A 452 -18.94 -1.44 59.26
N ASP A 453 -19.90 -1.73 58.39
CA ASP A 453 -19.71 -2.11 56.99
C ASP A 453 -18.80 -3.37 56.80
N SER A 454 -18.59 -4.13 57.87
CA SER A 454 -17.74 -5.33 57.89
C SER A 454 -18.52 -6.57 58.26
N SER A 455 -17.91 -7.74 58.04
CA SER A 455 -18.47 -9.01 58.49
C SER A 455 -18.06 -9.32 59.92
N PRO A 456 -18.90 -10.08 60.69
CA PRO A 456 -18.52 -10.54 62.04
C PRO A 456 -17.23 -11.37 62.06
N VAL A 457 -16.95 -12.16 61.01
CA VAL A 457 -15.67 -12.90 60.84
C VAL A 457 -14.50 -11.95 60.84
N GLU A 458 -14.64 -10.85 60.13
CA GLU A 458 -13.59 -9.85 59.97
C GLU A 458 -13.33 -9.10 61.30
N ILE A 459 -14.39 -8.79 62.05
CA ILE A 459 -14.26 -8.18 63.37
C ILE A 459 -13.51 -9.11 64.34
N ILE A 460 -13.84 -10.41 64.38
CA ILE A 460 -13.11 -11.39 65.18
C ILE A 460 -11.65 -11.39 64.80
N ARG A 461 -11.34 -11.47 63.47
CA ARG A 461 -9.97 -11.50 62.94
C ARG A 461 -9.18 -10.23 63.33
N ILE A 462 -9.75 -9.07 63.10
CA ILE A 462 -9.08 -7.79 63.39
C ILE A 462 -8.85 -7.63 64.89
N THR A 463 -9.83 -7.96 65.71
CA THR A 463 -9.69 -7.90 67.18
C THR A 463 -8.56 -8.81 67.67
N ARG A 464 -8.47 -10.02 67.14
CA ARG A 464 -7.37 -10.96 67.42
C ARG A 464 -6.01 -10.37 67.02
N LEU A 465 -5.89 -9.80 65.80
CA LEU A 465 -4.65 -9.19 65.33
C LEU A 465 -4.23 -7.98 66.14
N GLN A 466 -5.16 -7.15 66.55
CA GLN A 466 -4.87 -6.00 67.41
C GLN A 466 -4.42 -6.40 68.83
N GLN A 467 -5.00 -7.46 69.40
CA GLN A 467 -4.51 -8.00 70.66
C GLN A 467 -3.13 -8.66 70.50
N ALA A 468 -2.86 -9.34 69.40
CA ALA A 468 -1.55 -9.86 69.07
C ALA A 468 -0.49 -8.75 69.02
N ASP A 469 -0.77 -7.64 68.35
CA ASP A 469 0.14 -6.49 68.28
C ASP A 469 0.46 -5.93 69.67
N ARG A 470 -0.56 -5.84 70.56
CA ARG A 470 -0.33 -5.43 71.97
C ARG A 470 0.53 -6.41 72.72
N LEU A 471 0.33 -7.72 72.56
CA LEU A 471 1.14 -8.77 73.20
C LEU A 471 2.57 -8.75 72.70
N LEU A 472 2.75 -8.63 71.38
CA LEU A 472 4.09 -8.54 70.76
C LEU A 472 4.86 -7.31 71.25
N ARG A 473 4.21 -6.16 71.39
CA ARG A 473 4.80 -4.92 71.94
C ARG A 473 5.15 -5.00 73.41
N ARG A 474 4.40 -5.79 74.19
CA ARG A 474 4.70 -6.00 75.67
C ARG A 474 5.93 -6.86 75.86
N GLY A 475 6.29 -7.67 74.87
CA GLY A 475 7.36 -8.64 74.95
C GLY A 475 7.01 -9.83 75.88
N GLY A 476 7.94 -10.78 75.98
CA GLY A 476 7.75 -11.93 76.88
C GLY A 476 7.19 -13.20 76.18
N MET A 477 6.68 -13.08 74.95
CA MET A 477 6.18 -14.20 74.15
C MET A 477 6.78 -14.13 72.74
N ASN A 478 7.06 -15.27 72.13
CA ASN A 478 7.47 -15.35 70.75
C ASN A 478 6.24 -15.28 69.81
N VAL A 479 6.48 -15.07 68.50
CA VAL A 479 5.43 -14.90 67.49
C VAL A 479 4.46 -16.08 67.42
N SER A 480 4.97 -17.30 67.61
CA SER A 480 4.16 -18.51 67.59
C SER A 480 3.29 -18.62 68.84
N GLU A 481 3.83 -18.31 70.01
CA GLU A 481 3.08 -18.28 71.26
C GLU A 481 1.95 -17.24 71.22
N VAL A 482 2.25 -16.00 70.74
CA VAL A 482 1.25 -14.98 70.56
C VAL A 482 0.16 -15.41 69.58
N SER A 483 0.52 -16.10 68.48
CA SER A 483 -0.47 -16.57 67.52
C SER A 483 -1.53 -17.50 68.13
N TYR A 484 -1.10 -18.41 69.02
CA TYR A 484 -1.99 -19.34 69.72
C TYR A 484 -2.76 -18.64 70.82
N GLU A 485 -2.12 -17.74 71.56
CA GLU A 485 -2.78 -16.96 72.65
C GLU A 485 -3.93 -16.09 72.12
N VAL A 486 -3.84 -15.63 70.89
CA VAL A 486 -4.95 -14.86 70.28
C VAL A 486 -5.86 -15.72 69.41
N GLY A 487 -5.80 -17.04 69.52
CA GLY A 487 -6.73 -17.99 68.91
C GLY A 487 -6.53 -18.27 67.41
N PHE A 488 -5.31 -18.11 66.86
CA PHE A 488 -5.01 -18.65 65.55
C PHE A 488 -4.52 -20.08 65.63
N SER A 489 -5.04 -20.94 64.74
CA SER A 489 -4.66 -22.35 64.67
C SER A 489 -3.32 -22.58 63.98
N SER A 490 -2.74 -21.61 63.30
CA SER A 490 -1.50 -21.73 62.54
C SER A 490 -0.70 -20.41 62.61
N PRO A 491 0.56 -20.45 63.10
CA PRO A 491 1.46 -19.28 63.08
C PRO A 491 1.75 -18.75 61.70
N SER A 492 1.78 -19.60 60.68
CA SER A 492 1.99 -19.19 59.27
C SER A 492 0.81 -18.39 58.75
N TYR A 493 -0.42 -18.82 59.01
CA TYR A 493 -1.63 -18.09 58.65
C TYR A 493 -1.76 -16.76 59.45
N PHE A 494 -1.44 -16.80 60.74
CA PHE A 494 -1.34 -15.61 61.59
C PHE A 494 -0.37 -14.57 60.97
N SER A 495 0.87 -14.97 60.65
CA SER A 495 1.88 -14.07 60.10
C SER A 495 1.45 -13.44 58.76
N LYS A 496 0.76 -14.23 57.93
CA LYS A 496 0.18 -13.72 56.68
C LYS A 496 -0.90 -12.65 56.98
N CYS A 497 -1.88 -12.97 57.83
CA CYS A 497 -2.96 -12.03 58.20
C CYS A 497 -2.40 -10.79 58.87
N TYR A 498 -1.39 -10.93 59.73
CA TYR A 498 -0.76 -9.82 60.43
C TYR A 498 -0.05 -8.87 59.45
N LYS A 499 0.75 -9.45 58.49
CA LYS A 499 1.41 -8.65 57.45
C LYS A 499 0.40 -7.94 56.54
N GLU A 500 -0.67 -8.63 56.14
CA GLU A 500 -1.74 -8.03 55.32
C GLU A 500 -2.42 -6.85 56.06
N HIS A 501 -2.61 -6.96 57.38
CA HIS A 501 -3.30 -5.95 58.20
C HIS A 501 -2.40 -4.76 58.55
N PHE A 502 -1.17 -5.02 59.04
CA PHE A 502 -0.25 -3.98 59.55
C PHE A 502 0.81 -3.55 58.54
N GLY A 503 0.99 -4.26 57.42
CA GLY A 503 1.96 -3.95 56.37
C GLY A 503 3.39 -4.46 56.65
N HIS A 504 3.64 -5.01 57.85
CA HIS A 504 4.94 -5.56 58.25
C HIS A 504 4.78 -6.94 58.92
N GLN A 505 5.88 -7.71 59.01
CA GLN A 505 5.86 -9.00 59.67
C GLN A 505 5.69 -8.85 61.22
N PRO A 506 5.03 -9.81 61.90
CA PRO A 506 4.99 -9.83 63.34
C PRO A 506 6.40 -10.10 63.89
N THR A 507 6.90 -9.20 64.76
CA THR A 507 8.20 -9.31 65.43
C THR A 507 7.97 -9.15 66.92
N ALA A 508 8.57 -10.02 67.78
CA ALA A 508 8.54 -9.85 69.23
C ALA A 508 9.39 -8.63 69.58
N SER A 509 8.85 -7.76 70.44
CA SER A 509 9.51 -6.50 70.82
C SER A 509 10.79 -6.77 71.57
N GLY A 510 11.88 -6.39 70.97
CA GLY A 510 13.24 -6.33 71.47
C GLY A 510 14.17 -5.55 70.55
N THR A 511 13.68 -5.17 69.33
CA THR A 511 14.51 -4.52 68.33
C THR A 511 13.72 -3.46 67.52
N HIS A 512 13.20 -2.43 68.18
CA HIS A 512 12.95 -1.14 67.53
C HIS A 512 12.96 -0.05 68.64
N ALA A 513 14.15 0.33 69.00
CA ALA A 513 14.48 1.68 69.43
C ALA A 513 15.41 2.18 68.28
N GLU A 514 14.83 2.98 67.43
CA GLU A 514 15.33 4.16 66.75
C GLU A 514 14.49 4.42 65.50
#